data_2f344ffe62215ff29e37ea0222ed7a5b
#
_entry.id   2f344ffe62215ff29e37ea0222ed7a5b
#
_cell.length_a   1.000
_cell.length_b   1.000
_cell.length_c   1.000
_cell.angle_alpha   90.00
_cell.angle_beta   90.00
_cell.angle_gamma   90.00
#
_symmetry.space_group_name_H-M   'P 1'
#
loop_
_entity.id
_entity.type
_entity.pdbx_description
1 polymer ?
#
loop_
_entity_poly.entity_id
_entity_poly.type
_entity_poly.pdbx_seq_one_letter_code
_entity_poly.pdbx_strand_id
1 'polypeptide(L)'
;GQWFNFFHFMIDLEGGPCIAKRLRGCGSGTEYLAVTPEGELYPCHQFVGHKEFMLGNVYDGFNGNSIRESFREANVYTKPQCNSCWAKFYCSGGCAANAWQFNKDIKIPYEIGCELEKKRVECALWIKAQESK
;
A
#
# COMPACT_ATOMS: atom_id res chain seq x y z
N GLY A 1 -8.39 22.55 26.11
CA GLY A 1 -8.50 22.36 24.67
C GLY A 1 -9.45 21.22 24.33
N GLN A 2 -10.06 21.25 23.16
CA GLN A 2 -10.88 20.12 22.72
C GLN A 2 -9.98 19.01 22.19
N TRP A 3 -10.16 17.78 22.67
CA TRP A 3 -9.45 16.63 22.18
C TRP A 3 -10.01 16.23 20.80
N PHE A 4 -9.14 15.96 19.83
CA PHE A 4 -9.48 15.35 18.56
C PHE A 4 -8.38 14.36 18.13
N ASN A 5 -8.77 13.39 17.32
CA ASN A 5 -7.85 12.39 16.81
C ASN A 5 -7.68 12.56 15.30
N PHE A 6 -6.46 12.82 14.84
CA PHE A 6 -6.10 12.81 13.43
C PHE A 6 -5.11 11.69 13.18
N PHE A 7 -5.63 10.49 12.98
CA PHE A 7 -4.86 9.24 12.91
C PHE A 7 -3.75 9.27 11.85
N HIS A 8 -3.85 10.10 10.81
CA HIS A 8 -2.82 10.24 9.78
C HIS A 8 -1.47 10.72 10.30
N PHE A 9 -1.43 11.35 11.49
CA PHE A 9 -0.18 11.76 12.14
C PHE A 9 0.27 10.77 13.22
N MET A 10 -0.53 9.74 13.50
CA MET A 10 -0.19 8.68 14.44
C MET A 10 0.68 7.62 13.77
N ILE A 11 1.88 8.02 13.37
CA ILE A 11 2.87 7.13 12.79
C ILE A 11 3.76 6.63 13.91
N ASP A 12 3.87 5.30 14.06
CA ASP A 12 4.81 4.71 15.00
C ASP A 12 6.25 4.95 14.52
N LEU A 13 6.90 5.92 15.12
CA LEU A 13 8.28 6.32 14.79
C LEU A 13 9.32 5.45 15.50
N GLU A 14 8.94 4.68 16.52
CA GLU A 14 9.85 3.87 17.33
C GLU A 14 9.87 2.41 16.93
N GLY A 15 8.72 1.81 16.69
CA GLY A 15 8.59 0.40 16.33
C GLY A 15 8.13 0.17 14.89
N GLY A 16 6.94 0.64 14.58
CA GLY A 16 6.31 0.49 13.27
C GLY A 16 5.86 -0.95 12.95
N PRO A 17 5.28 -1.18 11.79
CA PRO A 17 4.81 -2.50 11.37
C PRO A 17 5.97 -3.45 11.09
N CYS A 18 5.66 -4.75 10.98
CA CYS A 18 6.63 -5.77 10.60
C CYS A 18 7.28 -5.47 9.23
N ILE A 19 8.45 -6.04 8.99
CA ILE A 19 9.25 -5.80 7.77
C ILE A 19 8.43 -6.05 6.50
N ALA A 20 7.64 -7.11 6.43
CA ALA A 20 6.83 -7.43 5.25
C ALA A 20 5.86 -6.28 4.91
N LYS A 21 5.19 -5.69 5.92
CA LYS A 21 4.30 -4.55 5.72
C LYS A 21 5.03 -3.27 5.35
N ARG A 22 6.24 -3.05 5.87
CA ARG A 22 7.07 -1.90 5.48
C ARG A 22 7.49 -1.97 4.00
N LEU A 23 7.65 -3.18 3.47
CA LEU A 23 8.07 -3.39 2.08
C LEU A 23 6.91 -3.28 1.08
N ARG A 24 5.71 -3.77 1.42
CA ARG A 24 4.61 -3.98 0.48
C ARG A 24 3.26 -3.38 0.94
N GLY A 25 3.21 -2.73 2.08
CA GLY A 25 1.99 -2.15 2.62
C GLY A 25 0.94 -3.19 3.01
N CYS A 26 -0.26 -3.06 2.48
CA CYS A 26 -1.40 -3.92 2.84
C CYS A 26 -1.32 -5.37 2.32
N GLY A 27 -0.33 -5.69 1.48
CA GLY A 27 -0.16 -7.03 0.92
C GLY A 27 -1.22 -7.42 -0.12
N SER A 28 -1.83 -6.43 -0.79
CA SER A 28 -2.82 -6.70 -1.85
C SER A 28 -2.30 -7.69 -2.89
N GLY A 29 -3.13 -8.64 -3.30
CA GLY A 29 -2.81 -9.69 -4.24
C GLY A 29 -1.98 -10.84 -3.68
N THR A 30 -1.45 -10.73 -2.46
CA THR A 30 -0.65 -11.78 -1.81
C THR A 30 -1.17 -12.17 -0.43
N GLU A 31 -1.28 -11.23 0.48
CA GLU A 31 -1.73 -11.44 1.87
C GLU A 31 -3.16 -10.94 2.08
N TYR A 32 -3.64 -10.04 1.23
CA TYR A 32 -4.99 -9.49 1.22
C TYR A 32 -5.64 -9.75 -0.13
N LEU A 33 -6.89 -10.21 -0.10
CA LEU A 33 -7.70 -10.51 -1.27
C LEU A 33 -9.12 -9.97 -1.07
N ALA A 34 -9.78 -9.65 -2.18
CA ALA A 34 -11.23 -9.43 -2.23
C ALA A 34 -11.90 -10.62 -2.88
N VAL A 35 -13.06 -11.02 -2.34
CA VAL A 35 -13.90 -12.08 -2.87
C VAL A 35 -15.25 -11.47 -3.23
N THR A 36 -15.72 -11.69 -4.46
CA THR A 36 -17.05 -11.25 -4.88
C THR A 36 -18.12 -12.26 -4.44
N PRO A 37 -19.41 -11.88 -4.46
CA PRO A 37 -20.50 -12.82 -4.20
C PRO A 37 -20.49 -14.07 -5.11
N GLU A 38 -19.96 -13.93 -6.33
CA GLU A 38 -19.83 -15.02 -7.32
C GLU A 38 -18.58 -15.88 -7.06
N GLY A 39 -17.79 -15.55 -6.04
CA GLY A 39 -16.57 -16.25 -5.67
C GLY A 39 -15.31 -15.84 -6.44
N GLU A 40 -15.37 -14.81 -7.28
CA GLU A 40 -14.18 -14.30 -7.99
C GLU A 40 -13.18 -13.69 -7.01
N LEU A 41 -11.89 -13.93 -7.24
CA LEU A 41 -10.78 -13.45 -6.41
C LEU A 41 -10.07 -12.29 -7.10
N TYR A 42 -9.87 -11.19 -6.36
CA TYR A 42 -9.16 -10.00 -6.82
C TYR A 42 -8.08 -9.58 -5.82
N PRO A 43 -7.02 -8.82 -6.24
CA PRO A 43 -5.96 -8.36 -5.35
C PRO A 43 -6.45 -7.52 -4.17
N CYS A 44 -7.48 -6.69 -4.37
CA CYS A 44 -8.23 -5.98 -3.33
C CYS A 44 -9.57 -5.50 -3.89
N HIS A 45 -10.42 -4.95 -3.02
CA HIS A 45 -11.76 -4.46 -3.39
C HIS A 45 -11.73 -3.40 -4.51
N GLN A 46 -10.67 -2.61 -4.63
CA GLN A 46 -10.54 -1.60 -5.70
C GLN A 46 -10.26 -2.18 -7.09
N PHE A 47 -9.88 -3.45 -7.18
CA PHE A 47 -9.68 -4.17 -8.44
C PHE A 47 -10.89 -5.02 -8.84
N VAL A 48 -11.93 -5.09 -8.00
CA VAL A 48 -13.15 -5.85 -8.33
C VAL A 48 -13.77 -5.30 -9.61
N GLY A 49 -14.08 -6.20 -10.54
CA GLY A 49 -14.61 -5.86 -11.87
C GLY A 49 -13.57 -5.61 -12.96
N HIS A 50 -12.30 -5.41 -12.58
CA HIS A 50 -11.19 -5.35 -13.53
C HIS A 50 -10.72 -6.77 -13.84
N LYS A 51 -11.30 -7.39 -14.87
CA LYS A 51 -11.09 -8.82 -15.22
C LYS A 51 -9.62 -9.17 -15.47
N GLU A 52 -8.82 -8.21 -15.93
CA GLU A 52 -7.38 -8.35 -16.10
C GLU A 52 -6.61 -8.60 -14.79
N PHE A 53 -7.24 -8.31 -13.62
CA PHE A 53 -6.69 -8.57 -12.30
C PHE A 53 -7.35 -9.74 -11.57
N MET A 54 -8.24 -10.48 -12.24
CA MET A 54 -8.86 -11.63 -11.61
C MET A 54 -7.81 -12.72 -11.31
N LEU A 55 -7.76 -13.15 -10.06
CA LEU A 55 -6.76 -14.11 -9.56
C LEU A 55 -7.26 -15.57 -9.61
N GLY A 56 -8.53 -15.76 -9.88
CA GLY A 56 -9.18 -17.06 -9.86
C GLY A 56 -10.55 -17.00 -9.20
N ASN A 57 -10.98 -18.13 -8.69
CA ASN A 57 -12.29 -18.28 -8.03
C ASN A 57 -12.15 -19.21 -6.81
N VAL A 58 -12.98 -19.02 -5.79
CA VAL A 58 -12.95 -19.83 -4.55
C VAL A 58 -13.22 -21.32 -4.79
N TYR A 59 -13.90 -21.66 -5.89
CA TYR A 59 -14.22 -23.06 -6.23
C TYR A 59 -13.07 -23.75 -7.00
N ASP A 60 -12.38 -23.01 -7.86
CA ASP A 60 -11.34 -23.55 -8.76
C ASP A 60 -9.92 -23.20 -8.28
N GLY A 61 -9.82 -22.32 -7.28
CA GLY A 61 -8.54 -21.85 -6.76
C GLY A 61 -7.93 -20.72 -7.62
N PHE A 62 -6.62 -20.52 -7.45
CA PHE A 62 -5.88 -19.48 -8.15
C PHE A 62 -5.46 -19.92 -9.56
N ASN A 63 -5.73 -19.08 -10.55
CA ASN A 63 -5.24 -19.23 -11.93
C ASN A 63 -4.43 -17.99 -12.40
N GLY A 64 -4.48 -16.89 -11.62
CA GLY A 64 -3.76 -15.64 -11.89
C GLY A 64 -2.37 -15.57 -11.25
N ASN A 65 -1.55 -16.61 -11.35
CA ASN A 65 -0.24 -16.67 -10.66
C ASN A 65 0.73 -15.57 -11.12
N SER A 66 0.74 -15.21 -12.40
CA SER A 66 1.56 -14.10 -12.93
C SER A 66 1.15 -12.75 -12.35
N ILE A 67 -0.14 -12.53 -12.15
CA ILE A 67 -0.67 -11.31 -11.53
C ILE A 67 -0.22 -11.27 -10.06
N ARG A 68 -0.40 -12.36 -9.31
CA ARG A 68 0.04 -12.44 -7.91
C ARG A 68 1.53 -12.18 -7.77
N GLU A 69 2.35 -12.72 -8.68
CA GLU A 69 3.79 -12.49 -8.68
C GLU A 69 4.12 -11.01 -8.94
N SER A 70 3.44 -10.35 -9.89
CA SER A 70 3.64 -8.92 -10.14
C SER A 70 3.34 -8.06 -8.90
N PHE A 71 2.31 -8.41 -8.12
CA PHE A 71 2.01 -7.75 -6.84
C PHE A 71 3.07 -8.06 -5.76
N ARG A 72 3.60 -9.28 -5.71
CA ARG A 72 4.68 -9.67 -4.79
C ARG A 72 5.96 -8.91 -5.08
N GLU A 73 6.29 -8.77 -6.35
CA GLU A 73 7.45 -8.00 -6.81
C GLU A 73 7.32 -6.50 -6.59
N ALA A 74 6.10 -5.93 -6.59
CA ALA A 74 5.86 -4.50 -6.46
C ALA A 74 6.11 -4.01 -5.02
N ASN A 75 7.36 -3.91 -4.61
CA ASN A 75 7.80 -3.49 -3.28
C ASN A 75 8.65 -2.20 -3.35
N VAL A 76 9.03 -1.66 -2.18
CA VAL A 76 9.75 -0.38 -2.08
C VAL A 76 11.15 -0.39 -2.71
N TYR A 77 11.75 -1.56 -2.93
CA TYR A 77 13.06 -1.67 -3.58
C TYR A 77 12.96 -1.80 -5.10
N THR A 78 11.87 -2.38 -5.60
CA THR A 78 11.66 -2.60 -7.04
C THR A 78 10.95 -1.45 -7.74
N LYS A 79 10.23 -0.60 -6.99
CA LYS A 79 9.62 0.62 -7.51
C LYS A 79 10.68 1.72 -7.60
N PRO A 80 11.03 2.23 -8.81
CA PRO A 80 12.15 3.15 -8.98
C PRO A 80 12.08 4.40 -8.09
N GLN A 81 10.89 5.03 -8.00
CA GLN A 81 10.69 6.24 -7.18
C GLN A 81 10.76 5.94 -5.68
N CYS A 82 10.41 4.72 -5.26
CA CYS A 82 10.43 4.33 -3.85
C CYS A 82 11.83 3.95 -3.37
N ASN A 83 12.66 3.38 -4.24
CA ASN A 83 13.96 2.86 -3.85
C ASN A 83 14.86 3.93 -3.22
N SER A 84 14.85 5.15 -3.76
CA SER A 84 15.60 6.31 -3.22
C SER A 84 14.80 7.18 -2.25
N CYS A 85 13.53 6.87 -1.98
CA CYS A 85 12.66 7.69 -1.14
C CYS A 85 12.99 7.52 0.35
N TRP A 86 13.21 8.63 1.06
CA TRP A 86 13.48 8.62 2.50
C TRP A 86 12.30 8.10 3.34
N ALA A 87 11.05 8.31 2.87
CA ALA A 87 9.83 7.89 3.57
C ALA A 87 9.40 6.45 3.27
N LYS A 88 10.15 5.70 2.48
CA LYS A 88 9.72 4.39 1.93
C LYS A 88 9.25 3.37 2.97
N PHE A 89 9.88 3.34 4.14
CA PHE A 89 9.53 2.38 5.20
C PHE A 89 8.35 2.82 6.07
N TYR A 90 7.93 4.07 5.96
CA TYR A 90 6.70 4.58 6.56
C TYR A 90 5.52 4.45 5.57
N CYS A 91 5.77 4.81 4.30
CA CYS A 91 4.80 4.75 3.21
C CYS A 91 4.51 3.33 2.71
N SER A 92 5.51 2.43 2.77
CA SER A 92 5.41 1.04 2.29
C SER A 92 5.10 0.92 0.78
N GLY A 93 5.47 1.95 -0.02
CA GLY A 93 5.33 1.92 -1.47
C GLY A 93 3.97 2.39 -2.01
N GLY A 94 3.10 2.93 -1.16
CA GLY A 94 1.80 3.46 -1.54
C GLY A 94 0.76 2.39 -1.90
N CYS A 95 -0.37 2.84 -2.42
CA CYS A 95 -1.49 1.98 -2.81
C CYS A 95 -1.33 1.49 -4.25
N ALA A 96 -1.34 0.17 -4.48
CA ALA A 96 -1.23 -0.42 -5.81
C ALA A 96 -2.43 -0.06 -6.71
N ALA A 97 -3.63 0.05 -6.13
CA ALA A 97 -4.82 0.45 -6.88
C ALA A 97 -4.73 1.90 -7.36
N ASN A 98 -4.29 2.84 -6.49
CA ASN A 98 -4.05 4.21 -6.92
C ASN A 98 -2.96 4.28 -8.01
N ALA A 99 -1.87 3.54 -7.83
CA ALA A 99 -0.81 3.46 -8.83
C ALA A 99 -1.37 3.04 -10.20
N TRP A 100 -2.15 1.98 -10.24
CA TRP A 100 -2.76 1.50 -11.49
C TRP A 100 -3.83 2.46 -12.04
N GLN A 101 -4.68 3.03 -11.19
CA GLN A 101 -5.75 3.94 -11.65
C GLN A 101 -5.19 5.18 -12.34
N PHE A 102 -4.12 5.77 -11.80
CA PHE A 102 -3.53 7.00 -12.32
C PHE A 102 -2.42 6.78 -13.35
N ASN A 103 -1.60 5.74 -13.19
CA ASN A 103 -0.43 5.50 -14.02
C ASN A 103 -0.54 4.25 -14.89
N LYS A 104 -1.60 3.43 -14.75
CA LYS A 104 -1.79 2.15 -15.44
C LYS A 104 -0.66 1.14 -15.17
N ASP A 105 0.05 1.32 -14.07
CA ASP A 105 1.13 0.44 -13.62
C ASP A 105 1.17 0.42 -12.09
N ILE A 106 1.09 -0.77 -11.48
CA ILE A 106 1.14 -0.94 -10.03
C ILE A 106 2.52 -0.61 -9.43
N LYS A 107 3.57 -0.56 -10.27
CA LYS A 107 4.95 -0.25 -9.87
C LYS A 107 5.27 1.24 -9.92
N ILE A 108 4.42 2.07 -10.54
CA ILE A 108 4.59 3.53 -10.60
C ILE A 108 3.68 4.19 -9.57
N PRO A 109 4.21 4.69 -8.44
CA PRO A 109 3.39 5.25 -7.37
C PRO A 109 2.62 6.49 -7.82
N TYR A 110 1.45 6.70 -7.22
CA TYR A 110 0.66 7.92 -7.41
C TYR A 110 1.38 9.11 -6.75
N GLU A 111 1.81 10.08 -7.55
CA GLU A 111 2.69 11.18 -7.12
C GLU A 111 2.10 12.02 -5.99
N ILE A 112 0.82 12.42 -6.11
CA ILE A 112 0.15 13.20 -5.05
C ILE A 112 0.11 12.42 -3.74
N GLY A 113 -0.12 11.10 -3.81
CA GLY A 113 -0.06 10.23 -2.64
C GLY A 113 1.33 10.19 -2.01
N CYS A 114 2.39 10.23 -2.81
CA CYS A 114 3.76 10.31 -2.33
C CYS A 114 4.03 11.61 -1.55
N GLU A 115 3.62 12.74 -2.10
CA GLU A 115 3.81 14.05 -1.45
C GLU A 115 3.00 14.19 -0.16
N LEU A 116 1.74 13.73 -0.18
CA LEU A 116 0.90 13.70 1.02
C LEU A 116 1.52 12.84 2.13
N GLU A 117 2.05 11.65 1.79
CA GLU A 117 2.63 10.75 2.78
C GLU A 117 3.93 11.30 3.37
N LYS A 118 4.80 11.86 2.55
CA LYS A 118 5.99 12.57 3.02
C LYS A 118 5.62 13.68 4.02
N LYS A 119 4.60 14.47 3.69
CA LYS A 119 4.13 15.54 4.57
C LYS A 119 3.53 15.01 5.88
N ARG A 120 2.83 13.89 5.85
CA ARG A 120 2.34 13.22 7.07
C ARG A 120 3.47 12.80 7.98
N VAL A 121 4.52 12.18 7.44
CA VAL A 121 5.69 11.75 8.21
C VAL A 121 6.43 12.97 8.79
N GLU A 122 6.63 14.03 8.01
CA GLU A 122 7.21 15.29 8.50
C GLU A 122 6.41 15.86 9.70
N CYS A 123 5.08 15.91 9.58
CA CYS A 123 4.21 16.38 10.66
C CYS A 123 4.29 15.48 11.90
N ALA A 124 4.33 14.16 11.73
CA ALA A 124 4.48 13.23 12.84
C ALA A 124 5.81 13.42 13.58
N LEU A 125 6.90 13.57 12.85
CA LEU A 125 8.23 13.87 13.40
C LEU A 125 8.23 15.20 14.16
N TRP A 126 7.60 16.24 13.62
CA TRP A 126 7.50 17.53 14.28
C TRP A 126 6.71 17.44 15.60
N ILE A 127 5.56 16.74 15.58
CA ILE A 127 4.74 16.53 16.78
C ILE A 127 5.58 15.82 17.85
N LYS A 128 6.23 14.71 17.51
CA LYS A 128 7.07 13.93 18.42
C LYS A 128 8.18 14.80 19.03
N ALA A 129 8.82 15.64 18.23
CA ALA A 129 9.86 16.55 18.70
C ALA A 129 9.33 17.62 19.67
N GLN A 130 8.05 18.04 19.58
CA GLN A 130 7.44 18.95 20.56
C GLN A 130 7.07 18.24 21.85
N GLU A 131 6.62 16.99 21.80
CA GLU A 131 6.25 16.19 22.97
C GLU A 131 7.46 15.77 23.81
N SER A 132 8.66 15.76 23.22
CA SER A 132 9.91 15.37 23.89
C SER A 132 10.61 16.53 24.60
N LYS A 133 10.04 17.73 24.59
CA LYS A 133 10.52 18.92 25.30
C LYS A 133 9.86 19.05 26.68
#